data_9b5c47b6b4fdc4716a5dd5eef618a45d
#
_entry.id   9b5c47b6b4fdc4716a5dd5eef618a45d
#
_cell.length_a   1.000
_cell.length_b   1.000
_cell.length_c   1.000
_cell.angle_alpha   90.00
_cell.angle_beta   90.00
_cell.angle_gamma   90.00
#
_symmetry.space_group_name_H-M   'P 1'
#
loop_
_entity.id
_entity.type
_entity.pdbx_description
1 polymer ?
#
loop_
_entity_poly.entity_id
_entity_poly.type
_entity_poly.pdbx_seq_one_letter_code
_entity_poly.pdbx_strand_id
1 'polypeptide(L)'
;LRNDVVWSKLKGGGAVRDRLRSTHEMVFHFTKKPKYYFDSSAIRNKPRAAKVVNGSVVSATGVSGVRYRRRIELSTDLSETEKLRAVQALEDILAQVASGELADFRMVIRGSGQRTTHSGQASVSGRAKQLQDEGFYFLKYHPDGAMPSDVWEIVPEDTQKRDASHYAAYPLELCMTPIAATCPPGGVV
;
A
#
# COMPACT_ATOMS: atom_id res chain seq x y z
N LEU A 1 -23.82 3.26 4.48
CA LEU A 1 -22.63 3.49 3.65
C LEU A 1 -21.38 3.01 4.38
N ARG A 2 -20.52 2.27 3.69
CA ARG A 2 -19.21 1.81 4.18
C ARG A 2 -18.08 2.48 3.44
N ASN A 3 -18.16 2.52 2.11
CA ASN A 3 -17.22 3.23 1.25
C ASN A 3 -17.98 3.95 0.15
N ASP A 4 -17.42 5.04 -0.26
CA ASP A 4 -17.64 5.75 -1.51
C ASP A 4 -16.37 5.63 -2.34
N VAL A 5 -16.44 4.92 -3.44
CA VAL A 5 -15.31 4.65 -4.33
C VAL A 5 -15.43 5.56 -5.55
N VAL A 6 -14.34 6.22 -5.91
CA VAL A 6 -14.24 7.04 -7.11
C VAL A 6 -13.70 6.19 -8.25
N TRP A 7 -14.54 5.88 -9.22
CA TRP A 7 -14.06 5.31 -10.49
C TRP A 7 -13.60 6.41 -11.42
N SER A 8 -12.30 6.59 -11.54
CA SER A 8 -11.66 7.52 -12.48
C SER A 8 -11.54 6.88 -13.85
N LYS A 9 -12.23 7.46 -14.83
CA LYS A 9 -12.31 6.97 -16.21
C LYS A 9 -11.13 7.46 -17.06
N LEU A 10 -9.93 7.40 -16.71
CA LEU A 10 -8.71 7.86 -17.40
C LEU A 10 -8.88 8.54 -18.78
N LYS A 11 -9.95 8.18 -19.51
CA LYS A 11 -10.39 8.73 -20.78
C LYS A 11 -11.90 8.95 -20.74
N GLY A 12 -12.38 9.98 -21.37
CA GLY A 12 -13.81 10.26 -21.46
C GLY A 12 -14.18 11.66 -21.01
N GLY A 13 -15.47 11.91 -20.96
CA GLY A 13 -16.04 13.23 -20.74
C GLY A 13 -16.21 13.98 -22.06
N GLY A 14 -17.47 14.35 -22.39
CA GLY A 14 -17.81 15.13 -23.57
C GLY A 14 -17.14 16.50 -23.57
N ALA A 15 -17.09 17.13 -24.73
CA ALA A 15 -16.59 18.49 -24.82
C ALA A 15 -17.54 19.44 -24.10
N VAL A 16 -17.06 20.07 -23.03
CA VAL A 16 -17.76 21.12 -22.29
C VAL A 16 -16.97 22.41 -22.36
N ARG A 17 -17.64 23.56 -22.42
CA ARG A 17 -16.99 24.84 -22.57
C ARG A 17 -17.11 25.75 -21.35
N ASP A 18 -18.05 25.47 -20.45
CA ASP A 18 -18.46 26.31 -19.33
C ASP A 18 -18.12 25.72 -17.96
N ARG A 19 -17.56 24.51 -17.92
CA ARG A 19 -17.21 23.81 -16.68
C ARG A 19 -16.12 22.75 -16.90
N LEU A 20 -15.63 22.18 -15.81
CA LEU A 20 -14.71 21.04 -15.88
C LEU A 20 -15.43 19.77 -16.38
N ARG A 21 -14.72 18.93 -17.12
CA ARG A 21 -15.23 17.64 -17.57
C ARG A 21 -15.38 16.68 -16.39
N SER A 22 -16.52 16.02 -16.30
CA SER A 22 -16.67 14.90 -15.37
C SER A 22 -16.01 13.64 -15.95
N THR A 23 -14.94 13.19 -15.32
CA THR A 23 -14.16 12.02 -15.74
C THR A 23 -14.21 10.89 -14.73
N HIS A 24 -15.15 10.94 -13.79
CA HIS A 24 -15.32 9.93 -12.76
C HIS A 24 -16.79 9.61 -12.52
N GLU A 25 -17.02 8.45 -11.94
CA GLU A 25 -18.30 8.03 -11.37
C GLU A 25 -18.10 7.54 -9.94
N MET A 26 -19.19 7.55 -9.15
CA MET A 26 -19.16 7.07 -7.78
C MET A 26 -19.74 5.66 -7.70
N VAL A 27 -19.04 4.77 -6.99
CA VAL A 27 -19.53 3.43 -6.63
C VAL A 27 -19.68 3.37 -5.12
N PHE A 28 -20.90 3.08 -4.66
CA PHE A 28 -21.22 3.09 -3.24
C PHE A 28 -21.32 1.67 -2.68
N HIS A 29 -20.58 1.40 -1.62
CA HIS A 29 -20.69 0.16 -0.87
C HIS A 29 -21.65 0.34 0.32
N PHE A 30 -22.81 -0.31 0.24
CA PHE A 30 -23.80 -0.34 1.31
C PHE A 30 -23.86 -1.73 1.94
N THR A 31 -24.15 -1.79 3.23
CA THR A 31 -24.44 -3.03 3.95
C THR A 31 -25.78 -2.94 4.67
N LYS A 32 -26.56 -4.03 4.68
CA LYS A 32 -27.85 -4.10 5.39
C LYS A 32 -27.67 -4.23 6.91
N LYS A 33 -26.55 -4.79 7.36
CA LYS A 33 -26.27 -5.06 8.78
C LYS A 33 -24.83 -4.59 9.14
N PRO A 34 -24.55 -4.29 10.41
CA PRO A 34 -23.20 -3.95 10.86
C PRO A 34 -22.16 -5.07 10.64
N LYS A 35 -22.59 -6.33 10.81
CA LYS A 35 -21.79 -7.53 10.49
C LYS A 35 -22.15 -8.04 9.09
N TYR A 36 -21.17 -8.19 8.23
CA TYR A 36 -21.31 -8.67 6.86
C TYR A 36 -20.03 -9.40 6.43
N TYR A 37 -20.15 -10.22 5.39
CA TYR A 37 -18.98 -10.87 4.79
C TYR A 37 -18.14 -9.83 4.04
N PHE A 38 -16.84 -9.85 4.28
CA PHE A 38 -15.87 -9.04 3.55
C PHE A 38 -14.51 -9.71 3.58
N ASP A 39 -14.06 -10.23 2.43
CA ASP A 39 -12.75 -10.84 2.27
C ASP A 39 -11.74 -9.80 1.78
N SER A 40 -11.02 -9.21 2.72
CA SER A 40 -9.96 -8.27 2.39
C SER A 40 -8.77 -8.92 1.68
N SER A 41 -8.52 -10.20 1.91
CA SER A 41 -7.37 -10.92 1.33
C SER A 41 -7.53 -11.12 -0.17
N ALA A 42 -8.77 -11.32 -0.63
CA ALA A 42 -9.10 -11.50 -2.04
C ALA A 42 -8.81 -10.27 -2.92
N ILE A 43 -8.77 -9.08 -2.33
CA ILE A 43 -8.64 -7.82 -3.06
C ILE A 43 -7.33 -7.06 -2.78
N ARG A 44 -6.45 -7.61 -1.92
CA ARG A 44 -5.19 -6.93 -1.58
C ARG A 44 -4.25 -6.84 -2.76
N ASN A 45 -3.62 -5.69 -2.92
CA ASN A 45 -2.53 -5.47 -3.86
C ASN A 45 -1.26 -6.09 -3.31
N LYS A 46 -0.80 -7.20 -3.90
CA LYS A 46 0.42 -7.87 -3.47
C LYS A 46 1.63 -6.94 -3.65
N PRO A 47 2.44 -6.71 -2.61
CA PRO A 47 3.63 -5.89 -2.71
C PRO A 47 4.70 -6.61 -3.54
N ARG A 48 5.68 -5.88 -3.99
CA ARG A 48 6.93 -6.50 -4.46
C ARG A 48 7.59 -7.18 -3.26
N ALA A 49 7.91 -8.46 -3.40
CA ALA A 49 8.53 -9.22 -2.34
C ALA A 49 10.06 -9.03 -2.34
N ALA A 50 10.66 -9.08 -1.16
CA ALA A 50 12.09 -9.25 -1.00
C ALA A 50 12.54 -10.59 -1.60
N LYS A 51 13.82 -10.69 -1.95
CA LYS A 51 14.43 -11.92 -2.50
C LYS A 51 15.60 -12.33 -1.64
N VAL A 52 15.83 -13.63 -1.53
CA VAL A 52 17.07 -14.16 -0.95
C VAL A 52 18.05 -14.39 -2.09
N VAL A 53 19.18 -13.67 -2.05
CA VAL A 53 20.27 -13.76 -3.04
C VAL A 53 21.55 -14.09 -2.31
N ASN A 54 22.18 -15.22 -2.65
CA ASN A 54 23.41 -15.69 -2.01
C ASN A 54 23.31 -15.72 -0.46
N GLY A 55 22.19 -16.18 0.08
CA GLY A 55 21.95 -16.25 1.52
C GLY A 55 21.61 -14.91 2.20
N SER A 56 21.58 -13.82 1.46
CA SER A 56 21.23 -12.49 2.00
C SER A 56 19.85 -12.04 1.54
N VAL A 57 19.05 -11.50 2.45
CA VAL A 57 17.75 -10.88 2.13
C VAL A 57 18.04 -9.54 1.45
N VAL A 58 17.47 -9.38 0.25
CA VAL A 58 17.52 -8.13 -0.52
C VAL A 58 16.08 -7.62 -0.68
N SER A 59 15.80 -6.44 -0.16
CA SER A 59 14.49 -5.81 -0.26
C SER A 59 14.12 -5.54 -1.73
N ALA A 60 12.85 -5.39 -2.03
CA ALA A 60 12.36 -5.04 -3.37
C ALA A 60 12.92 -3.71 -3.91
N THR A 61 13.43 -2.86 -3.02
CA THR A 61 14.14 -1.61 -3.38
C THR A 61 15.62 -1.82 -3.74
N GLY A 62 16.12 -3.08 -3.72
CA GLY A 62 17.50 -3.42 -4.01
C GLY A 62 18.50 -3.20 -2.86
N VAL A 63 18.00 -2.91 -1.65
CA VAL A 63 18.85 -2.73 -0.47
C VAL A 63 18.95 -4.05 0.30
N SER A 64 20.16 -4.58 0.46
CA SER A 64 20.41 -5.80 1.24
C SER A 64 20.49 -5.52 2.74
N GLY A 65 20.26 -6.57 3.55
CA GLY A 65 20.44 -6.52 5.00
C GLY A 65 21.85 -6.07 5.39
N VAL A 66 22.88 -6.53 4.67
CA VAL A 66 24.27 -6.10 4.84
C VAL A 66 24.43 -4.58 4.65
N ARG A 67 23.76 -4.04 3.64
CA ARG A 67 23.83 -2.60 3.35
C ARG A 67 23.12 -1.77 4.43
N TYR A 68 22.00 -2.27 4.97
CA TYR A 68 21.36 -1.64 6.12
C TYR A 68 22.23 -1.68 7.37
N ARG A 69 22.85 -2.83 7.68
CA ARG A 69 23.79 -2.96 8.80
C ARG A 69 24.91 -1.93 8.69
N ARG A 70 25.57 -1.84 7.53
CA ARG A 70 26.61 -0.85 7.30
C ARG A 70 26.14 0.60 7.48
N ARG A 71 24.90 0.91 7.08
CA ARG A 71 24.32 2.25 7.30
C ARG A 71 24.09 2.55 8.78
N ILE A 72 23.73 1.57 9.58
CA ILE A 72 23.60 1.71 11.04
C ILE A 72 24.97 2.00 11.65
N GLU A 73 25.97 1.18 11.34
CA GLU A 73 27.33 1.27 11.86
C GLU A 73 27.98 2.63 11.55
N LEU A 74 27.80 3.11 10.33
CA LEU A 74 28.36 4.38 9.88
C LEU A 74 27.51 5.62 10.24
N SER A 75 26.36 5.44 10.89
CA SER A 75 25.53 6.57 11.28
C SER A 75 26.22 7.41 12.35
N THR A 76 26.26 8.72 12.10
CA THR A 76 26.72 9.74 13.07
C THR A 76 25.60 10.29 13.94
N ASP A 77 24.36 10.01 13.57
CA ASP A 77 23.14 10.52 14.22
C ASP A 77 22.54 9.53 15.23
N LEU A 78 23.09 8.30 15.30
CA LEU A 78 22.72 7.27 16.27
C LEU A 78 23.80 7.16 17.36
N SER A 79 23.38 7.07 18.63
CA SER A 79 24.22 6.66 19.73
C SER A 79 24.60 5.17 19.63
N GLU A 80 25.64 4.72 20.31
CA GLU A 80 26.04 3.30 20.30
C GLU A 80 24.93 2.38 20.79
N THR A 81 24.16 2.80 21.79
CA THR A 81 23.02 2.02 22.31
C THR A 81 21.86 1.94 21.28
N GLU A 82 21.63 3.00 20.51
CA GLU A 82 20.66 2.99 19.41
C GLU A 82 21.14 2.11 18.25
N LYS A 83 22.44 2.12 17.92
CA LYS A 83 23.03 1.23 16.91
C LYS A 83 22.84 -0.25 17.25
N LEU A 84 23.13 -0.63 18.50
CA LEU A 84 22.93 -2.02 18.96
C LEU A 84 21.48 -2.45 18.84
N ARG A 85 20.53 -1.62 19.29
CA ARG A 85 19.08 -1.89 19.13
C ARG A 85 18.66 -1.96 17.67
N ALA A 86 19.19 -1.08 16.84
CA ALA A 86 18.88 -1.05 15.41
C ALA A 86 19.39 -2.30 14.67
N VAL A 87 20.57 -2.81 15.02
CA VAL A 87 21.13 -4.06 14.47
C VAL A 87 20.27 -5.24 14.90
N GLN A 88 19.94 -5.37 16.19
CA GLN A 88 19.10 -6.46 16.68
C GLN A 88 17.72 -6.45 15.98
N ALA A 89 17.08 -5.30 15.92
CA ALA A 89 15.79 -5.14 15.24
C ALA A 89 15.86 -5.45 13.73
N LEU A 90 17.00 -5.15 13.08
CA LEU A 90 17.24 -5.53 11.70
C LEU A 90 17.34 -7.05 11.52
N GLU A 91 18.03 -7.75 12.42
CA GLU A 91 18.14 -9.20 12.39
C GLU A 91 16.78 -9.87 12.55
N ASP A 92 15.97 -9.39 13.48
CA ASP A 92 14.61 -9.89 13.70
C ASP A 92 13.73 -9.71 12.45
N ILE A 93 13.82 -8.56 11.79
CA ILE A 93 13.09 -8.30 10.53
C ILE A 93 13.59 -9.19 9.38
N LEU A 94 14.90 -9.39 9.27
CA LEU A 94 15.47 -10.27 8.23
C LEU A 94 15.01 -11.73 8.42
N ALA A 95 14.90 -12.20 9.68
CA ALA A 95 14.35 -13.50 10.00
C ALA A 95 12.86 -13.60 9.62
N GLN A 96 12.05 -12.59 9.91
CA GLN A 96 10.62 -12.54 9.52
C GLN A 96 10.43 -12.55 8.00
N VAL A 97 11.31 -11.89 7.25
CA VAL A 97 11.27 -11.95 5.77
C VAL A 97 11.73 -13.31 5.26
N ALA A 98 12.77 -13.89 5.86
CA ALA A 98 13.27 -15.22 5.46
C ALA A 98 12.25 -16.33 5.74
N SER A 99 11.46 -16.21 6.81
CA SER A 99 10.37 -17.16 7.15
C SER A 99 9.09 -16.93 6.33
N GLY A 100 8.98 -15.83 5.59
CA GLY A 100 7.77 -15.47 4.84
C GLY A 100 6.69 -14.76 5.67
N GLU A 101 6.94 -14.47 6.94
CA GLU A 101 6.03 -13.68 7.78
C GLU A 101 5.87 -12.24 7.27
N LEU A 102 6.92 -11.70 6.66
CA LEU A 102 6.91 -10.43 5.95
C LEU A 102 7.30 -10.61 4.48
N ALA A 103 6.60 -9.93 3.59
CA ALA A 103 6.97 -9.92 2.17
C ALA A 103 8.23 -9.09 1.89
N ASP A 104 8.36 -7.97 2.58
CA ASP A 104 9.47 -7.02 2.44
C ASP A 104 9.53 -6.06 3.62
N PHE A 105 10.58 -5.25 3.67
CA PHE A 105 10.73 -4.18 4.65
C PHE A 105 11.51 -3.00 4.07
N ARG A 106 11.36 -1.85 4.71
CA ARG A 106 12.22 -0.69 4.51
C ARG A 106 12.60 -0.10 5.87
N MET A 107 13.88 0.09 6.11
CA MET A 107 14.38 0.75 7.30
C MET A 107 14.63 2.23 7.04
N VAL A 108 14.18 3.06 7.96
CA VAL A 108 14.47 4.49 8.01
C VAL A 108 15.30 4.75 9.27
N ILE A 109 16.44 5.41 9.09
CA ILE A 109 17.38 5.75 10.16
C ILE A 109 17.39 7.28 10.28
N ARG A 110 17.45 7.82 11.50
CA ARG A 110 17.59 9.25 11.76
C ARG A 110 18.85 9.76 11.06
N GLY A 111 18.77 10.91 10.41
CA GLY A 111 19.87 11.50 9.67
C GLY A 111 19.73 13.01 9.54
N SER A 112 20.86 13.70 9.37
CA SER A 112 20.98 15.15 9.30
C SER A 112 20.19 15.83 8.15
N GLY A 113 19.66 15.04 7.21
CA GLY A 113 18.88 15.56 6.07
C GLY A 113 17.37 15.39 6.18
N GLN A 114 16.87 14.79 7.26
CA GLN A 114 15.42 14.63 7.46
C GLN A 114 14.82 15.92 8.00
N ARG A 115 14.18 16.70 7.11
CA ARG A 115 13.33 17.81 7.54
C ARG A 115 12.14 17.23 8.29
N THR A 116 12.11 17.41 9.60
CA THR A 116 10.87 17.31 10.37
C THR A 116 9.98 18.48 9.93
N THR A 117 8.92 18.20 9.20
CA THR A 117 7.97 19.19 8.69
C THR A 117 7.11 19.83 9.79
N HIS A 118 7.44 19.62 11.05
CA HIS A 118 6.71 20.16 12.19
C HIS A 118 7.47 21.33 12.81
N SER A 119 6.92 22.52 12.59
CA SER A 119 7.30 23.69 13.37
C SER A 119 7.02 23.45 14.86
N GLY A 120 8.02 23.56 15.66
CA GLY A 120 8.28 23.43 17.08
C GLY A 120 7.19 23.38 18.17
N GLN A 121 5.90 23.28 17.88
CA GLN A 121 4.83 23.24 18.90
C GLN A 121 3.80 22.13 18.71
N ALA A 122 3.81 21.38 17.63
CA ALA A 122 2.91 20.23 17.46
C ALA A 122 3.50 18.99 18.16
N SER A 123 2.71 18.29 18.94
CA SER A 123 3.11 17.01 19.53
C SER A 123 3.48 16.03 18.42
N VAL A 124 4.74 15.65 18.35
CA VAL A 124 5.22 14.66 17.40
C VAL A 124 4.59 13.30 17.74
N SER A 125 3.95 12.66 16.78
CA SER A 125 3.28 11.38 16.97
C SER A 125 3.69 10.34 15.92
N GLY A 126 3.36 9.09 16.17
CA GLY A 126 3.57 7.99 15.23
C GLY A 126 5.05 7.79 14.86
N ARG A 127 5.33 7.63 13.56
CA ARG A 127 6.68 7.31 13.04
C ARG A 127 7.71 8.42 13.29
N ALA A 128 7.28 9.66 13.30
CA ALA A 128 8.17 10.79 13.59
C ALA A 128 8.65 10.74 15.04
N LYS A 129 7.74 10.41 15.98
CA LYS A 129 8.10 10.20 17.37
C LYS A 129 9.04 9.00 17.53
N GLN A 130 8.75 7.87 16.90
CA GLN A 130 9.60 6.69 16.94
C GLN A 130 11.00 6.99 16.42
N LEU A 131 11.11 7.74 15.31
CA LEU A 131 12.41 8.15 14.78
C LEU A 131 13.18 9.06 15.75
N GLN A 132 12.49 9.93 16.49
CA GLN A 132 13.08 10.80 17.50
C GLN A 132 13.55 10.01 18.72
N ASP A 133 12.73 9.10 19.24
CA ASP A 133 12.96 8.38 20.50
C ASP A 133 13.92 7.20 20.33
N GLU A 134 13.80 6.46 19.22
CA GLU A 134 14.55 5.22 18.96
C GLU A 134 15.69 5.38 17.95
N GLY A 135 15.67 6.46 17.17
CA GLY A 135 16.65 6.72 16.10
C GLY A 135 16.36 6.03 14.78
N PHE A 136 15.40 5.11 14.72
CA PHE A 136 15.03 4.37 13.52
C PHE A 136 13.59 3.84 13.59
N TYR A 137 13.05 3.42 12.44
CA TYR A 137 11.83 2.62 12.36
C TYR A 137 11.82 1.75 11.10
N PHE A 138 10.95 0.73 11.09
CA PHE A 138 10.72 -0.14 9.95
C PHE A 138 9.33 0.08 9.34
N LEU A 139 9.29 0.13 8.01
CA LEU A 139 8.08 -0.11 7.23
C LEU A 139 8.04 -1.61 6.94
N LYS A 140 7.03 -2.29 7.43
CA LYS A 140 6.81 -3.72 7.24
C LYS A 140 5.74 -3.93 6.19
N TYR A 141 5.98 -4.82 5.24
CA TYR A 141 5.05 -5.14 4.17
C TYR A 141 4.49 -6.55 4.38
N HIS A 142 3.18 -6.62 4.53
CA HIS A 142 2.49 -7.90 4.75
C HIS A 142 2.53 -8.77 3.48
N PRO A 143 2.65 -10.12 3.59
CA PRO A 143 2.66 -11.02 2.42
C PRO A 143 1.43 -10.89 1.54
N ASP A 144 0.26 -10.71 2.15
CA ASP A 144 -0.99 -10.52 1.41
C ASP A 144 -1.11 -9.13 0.76
N GLY A 145 -0.20 -8.22 1.09
CA GLY A 145 -0.20 -6.88 0.53
C GLY A 145 -1.06 -5.85 1.24
N ALA A 146 -1.29 -4.73 0.57
CA ALA A 146 -2.05 -3.59 1.07
C ALA A 146 -3.50 -3.60 0.55
N MET A 147 -4.40 -3.04 1.34
CA MET A 147 -5.76 -2.76 0.85
C MET A 147 -5.70 -1.81 -0.36
N PRO A 148 -6.50 -2.05 -1.39
CA PRO A 148 -6.61 -1.12 -2.51
C PRO A 148 -7.14 0.25 -2.05
N SER A 149 -6.82 1.28 -2.83
CA SER A 149 -7.39 2.62 -2.66
C SER A 149 -8.87 2.61 -2.99
N ASP A 150 -9.59 3.60 -2.49
CA ASP A 150 -10.96 3.95 -2.87
C ASP A 150 -11.05 4.79 -4.15
N VAL A 151 -9.91 5.07 -4.79
CA VAL A 151 -9.84 5.66 -6.13
C VAL A 151 -9.35 4.61 -7.11
N TRP A 152 -10.23 4.23 -8.04
CA TRP A 152 -9.95 3.19 -9.04
C TRP A 152 -9.77 3.81 -10.42
N GLU A 153 -8.59 3.64 -10.99
CA GLU A 153 -8.24 4.09 -12.34
C GLU A 153 -8.48 2.96 -13.34
N ILE A 154 -9.72 2.80 -13.78
CA ILE A 154 -10.15 1.74 -14.69
C ILE A 154 -10.61 2.36 -15.99
N VAL A 155 -10.04 1.89 -17.12
CA VAL A 155 -10.42 2.35 -18.45
C VAL A 155 -11.85 1.85 -18.74
N PRO A 156 -12.77 2.72 -19.21
CA PRO A 156 -14.09 2.31 -19.65
C PRO A 156 -14.01 1.24 -20.75
N GLU A 157 -15.00 0.35 -20.78
CA GLU A 157 -15.11 -0.68 -21.80
C GLU A 157 -15.26 -0.06 -23.20
N ASP A 158 -14.51 -0.59 -24.16
CA ASP A 158 -14.65 -0.21 -25.56
C ASP A 158 -15.73 -1.05 -26.22
N THR A 159 -16.94 -0.48 -26.28
CA THR A 159 -18.11 -1.16 -26.83
C THR A 159 -18.06 -1.36 -28.35
N GLN A 160 -17.15 -0.68 -29.05
CA GLN A 160 -17.01 -0.82 -30.50
C GLN A 160 -16.37 -2.15 -30.92
N LYS A 161 -15.70 -2.82 -30.00
CA LYS A 161 -14.98 -4.08 -30.24
C LYS A 161 -15.80 -5.33 -29.92
N ARG A 162 -17.05 -5.19 -29.46
CA ARG A 162 -17.92 -6.32 -29.08
C ARG A 162 -19.22 -6.25 -29.87
N ASP A 163 -19.73 -7.42 -30.25
CA ASP A 163 -21.05 -7.57 -30.93
C ASP A 163 -22.24 -7.14 -30.05
N ALA A 164 -22.05 -6.90 -28.77
CA ALA A 164 -23.09 -6.44 -27.88
C ALA A 164 -23.06 -4.90 -27.79
N SER A 165 -23.97 -4.25 -28.47
CA SER A 165 -24.16 -2.80 -28.46
C SER A 165 -24.82 -2.31 -27.18
N HIS A 166 -24.15 -2.38 -26.04
CA HIS A 166 -24.59 -1.71 -24.84
C HIS A 166 -23.95 -0.33 -24.74
N TYR A 167 -24.78 0.72 -24.68
CA TYR A 167 -24.34 2.13 -24.69
C TYR A 167 -23.40 2.50 -23.54
N ALA A 168 -23.50 1.83 -22.37
CA ALA A 168 -22.72 2.11 -21.19
C ALA A 168 -22.35 0.81 -20.44
N ALA A 169 -21.55 -0.03 -21.08
CA ALA A 169 -21.05 -1.25 -20.45
C ALA A 169 -20.04 -0.92 -19.36
N TYR A 170 -20.20 -1.53 -18.19
CA TYR A 170 -19.18 -1.48 -17.15
C TYR A 170 -18.02 -2.39 -17.51
N PRO A 171 -16.76 -1.95 -17.31
CA PRO A 171 -15.61 -2.83 -17.46
C PRO A 171 -15.66 -3.95 -16.42
N LEU A 172 -15.28 -5.16 -16.84
CA LEU A 172 -15.25 -6.33 -15.96
C LEU A 172 -14.43 -6.07 -14.69
N GLU A 173 -13.32 -5.36 -14.81
CA GLU A 173 -12.43 -5.00 -13.70
C GLU A 173 -13.16 -4.22 -12.60
N LEU A 174 -14.11 -3.35 -12.97
CA LEU A 174 -14.92 -2.60 -12.00
C LEU A 174 -15.81 -3.53 -11.15
N CYS A 175 -16.27 -4.63 -11.73
CA CYS A 175 -17.15 -5.60 -11.05
C CYS A 175 -16.35 -6.61 -10.21
N MET A 176 -15.15 -6.98 -10.64
CA MET A 176 -14.36 -8.03 -10.01
C MET A 176 -13.99 -7.74 -8.56
N THR A 177 -13.54 -6.53 -8.27
CA THR A 177 -13.11 -6.15 -6.90
C THR A 177 -14.25 -6.24 -5.88
N PRO A 178 -15.44 -5.64 -6.11
CA PRO A 178 -16.55 -5.78 -5.16
C PRO A 178 -17.04 -7.23 -5.04
N ILE A 179 -17.12 -7.98 -6.13
CA ILE A 179 -17.54 -9.39 -6.09
C ILE A 179 -16.57 -10.22 -5.27
N ALA A 180 -15.26 -10.11 -5.53
CA ALA A 180 -14.24 -10.84 -4.79
C ALA A 180 -14.27 -10.51 -3.29
N ALA A 181 -14.50 -9.24 -2.94
CA ALA A 181 -14.54 -8.80 -1.55
C ALA A 181 -15.82 -9.20 -0.80
N THR A 182 -16.98 -9.19 -1.47
CA THR A 182 -18.28 -9.24 -0.77
C THR A 182 -19.13 -10.47 -1.05
N CYS A 183 -18.78 -11.28 -2.06
CA CYS A 183 -19.47 -12.53 -2.35
C CYS A 183 -18.68 -13.72 -1.77
N PRO A 184 -19.24 -14.47 -0.79
CA PRO A 184 -18.57 -15.67 -0.29
C PRO A 184 -18.51 -16.77 -1.37
N PRO A 185 -17.57 -17.72 -1.28
CA PRO A 185 -17.54 -18.88 -2.18
C PRO A 185 -18.89 -19.60 -2.25
N GLY A 186 -19.40 -19.82 -3.46
CA GLY A 186 -20.73 -20.40 -3.68
C GLY A 186 -21.90 -19.44 -3.47
N GLY A 187 -21.63 -18.18 -3.22
CA GLY A 187 -22.66 -17.13 -3.15
C GLY A 187 -23.22 -16.76 -4.53
N VAL A 188 -24.33 -16.04 -4.52
CA VAL A 188 -25.00 -15.52 -5.74
C VAL A 188 -24.66 -14.04 -5.89
N VAL A 189 -24.31 -13.63 -7.11
CA VAL A 189 -24.01 -12.25 -7.52
C VAL A 189 -25.16 -11.70 -8.35
#